data_e600bd3b518c6ce8d2406495ba038220
#
_entry.id   e600bd3b518c6ce8d2406495ba038220
#
_cell.length_a   1.000
_cell.length_b   1.000
_cell.length_c   1.000
_cell.angle_alpha   90.00
_cell.angle_beta   90.00
_cell.angle_gamma   90.00
#
_symmetry.space_group_name_H-M   'P 1'
#
loop_
_entity.id
_entity.type
_entity.pdbx_description
1 polymer ?
#
loop_
_entity_poly.entity_id
_entity_poly.type
_entity_poly.pdbx_seq_one_letter_code
_entity_poly.pdbx_strand_id
1 'polypeptide(L)'
;TVRHPFTTAGIIPSRVPEDKMLETCYQALHHQLVASAMVVKDCHEIIPGSKVGCMLTKLTTYARTCAPDDELATQAKNLENLFYADVHVWGEYPRLILKMFERKGIHVEMLPEDAATLKAGCVDFVSCSYYMTMTESVDPNAERTPGNTVLGVKNPYLPSTDWGWQIDPKGLRYSLIELYDRYRKPLMVVENGMGAKDVVEADGSIHDPYRVEYFRQHISEMGKAIDEGVEMWGYTTWAPIDLISASTNQMSKRYGFIYVDQDDMGNGTLARSRKDSFYWYKKVIASNGEDLD
;
A
#
# COMPACT_ATOMS: atom_id res chain seq x y z
N THR A 1 9.95 -5.91 -1.37
CA THR A 1 11.06 -6.69 -1.96
C THR A 1 11.00 -8.16 -1.54
N VAL A 2 10.90 -8.48 -0.25
CA VAL A 2 10.93 -9.87 0.26
C VAL A 2 9.79 -10.75 -0.29
N ARG A 3 8.60 -10.20 -0.51
CA ARG A 3 7.43 -10.96 -1.00
C ARG A 3 7.40 -11.18 -2.50
N HIS A 4 7.96 -10.23 -3.24
CA HIS A 4 7.96 -10.22 -4.71
C HIS A 4 9.34 -9.82 -5.25
N PRO A 5 10.38 -10.65 -5.01
CA PRO A 5 11.77 -10.26 -5.28
C PRO A 5 12.03 -9.92 -6.74
N PHE A 6 11.39 -10.62 -7.68
CA PHE A 6 11.57 -10.35 -9.11
C PHE A 6 10.96 -9.00 -9.52
N THR A 7 9.70 -8.76 -9.22
CA THR A 7 8.99 -7.55 -9.66
C THR A 7 9.44 -6.28 -8.96
N THR A 8 9.91 -6.39 -7.71
CA THR A 8 10.28 -5.22 -6.89
C THR A 8 11.78 -4.91 -6.90
N ALA A 9 12.62 -5.86 -7.24
CA ALA A 9 14.08 -5.69 -7.19
C ALA A 9 14.83 -6.40 -8.34
N GLY A 10 14.13 -6.98 -9.31
CA GLY A 10 14.77 -7.70 -10.42
C GLY A 10 15.51 -8.97 -10.00
N ILE A 11 15.29 -9.45 -8.78
CA ILE A 11 15.94 -10.68 -8.26
C ILE A 11 15.29 -11.88 -8.95
N ILE A 12 16.10 -12.69 -9.64
CA ILE A 12 15.66 -13.93 -10.27
C ILE A 12 15.77 -15.05 -9.25
N PRO A 13 14.66 -15.58 -8.70
CA PRO A 13 14.71 -16.51 -7.57
C PRO A 13 15.54 -17.79 -7.87
N SER A 14 15.49 -18.28 -9.10
CA SER A 14 16.25 -19.48 -9.49
C SER A 14 17.77 -19.27 -9.55
N ARG A 15 18.25 -18.03 -9.44
CA ARG A 15 19.68 -17.68 -9.41
C ARG A 15 20.23 -17.39 -8.02
N VAL A 16 19.39 -17.42 -6.99
CA VAL A 16 19.77 -17.13 -5.61
C VAL A 16 19.54 -18.39 -4.77
N PRO A 17 20.53 -18.85 -4.00
CA PRO A 17 20.32 -19.95 -3.04
C PRO A 17 19.17 -19.62 -2.07
N GLU A 18 18.36 -20.62 -1.74
CA GLU A 18 17.17 -20.43 -0.91
C GLU A 18 17.50 -19.81 0.45
N ASP A 19 18.57 -20.27 1.09
CA ASP A 19 19.09 -19.76 2.36
C ASP A 19 19.64 -18.32 2.28
N LYS A 20 19.96 -17.83 1.07
CA LYS A 20 20.42 -16.46 0.82
C LYS A 20 19.33 -15.52 0.29
N MET A 21 18.14 -16.02 -0.02
CA MET A 21 17.09 -15.23 -0.64
C MET A 21 16.69 -14.03 0.21
N LEU A 22 16.50 -14.23 1.51
CA LEU A 22 16.07 -13.17 2.42
C LEU A 22 17.15 -12.07 2.56
N GLU A 23 18.41 -12.48 2.71
CA GLU A 23 19.55 -11.55 2.76
C GLU A 23 19.68 -10.75 1.47
N THR A 24 19.56 -11.40 0.31
CA THR A 24 19.60 -10.75 -1.00
C THR A 24 18.46 -9.72 -1.17
N CYS A 25 17.27 -10.04 -0.69
CA CYS A 25 16.15 -9.12 -0.72
C CYS A 25 16.39 -7.87 0.14
N TYR A 26 16.93 -8.03 1.34
CA TYR A 26 17.23 -6.88 2.21
C TYR A 26 18.41 -6.06 1.70
N GLN A 27 19.42 -6.72 1.09
CA GLN A 27 20.51 -6.01 0.41
C GLN A 27 19.97 -5.14 -0.75
N ALA A 28 19.12 -5.70 -1.61
CA ALA A 28 18.52 -4.95 -2.70
C ALA A 28 17.67 -3.79 -2.17
N LEU A 29 16.91 -4.01 -1.09
CA LEU A 29 16.16 -2.93 -0.45
C LEU A 29 17.08 -1.82 0.08
N HIS A 30 18.20 -2.17 0.70
CA HIS A 30 19.18 -1.18 1.16
C HIS A 30 19.67 -0.29 0.01
N HIS A 31 20.04 -0.88 -1.13
CA HIS A 31 20.42 -0.11 -2.31
C HIS A 31 19.30 0.81 -2.81
N GLN A 32 18.04 0.36 -2.78
CA GLN A 32 16.90 1.20 -3.15
C GLN A 32 16.72 2.39 -2.18
N LEU A 33 16.91 2.18 -0.87
CA LEU A 33 16.82 3.24 0.14
C LEU A 33 17.93 4.28 -0.05
N VAL A 34 19.17 3.83 -0.28
CA VAL A 34 20.30 4.74 -0.55
C VAL A 34 20.08 5.53 -1.85
N ALA A 35 19.69 4.84 -2.93
CA ALA A 35 19.37 5.50 -4.20
C ALA A 35 18.24 6.53 -4.06
N SER A 36 17.20 6.21 -3.29
CA SER A 36 16.11 7.15 -3.00
C SER A 36 16.61 8.39 -2.26
N ALA A 37 17.48 8.21 -1.26
CA ALA A 37 18.07 9.33 -0.52
C ALA A 37 18.92 10.23 -1.43
N MET A 38 19.69 9.65 -2.34
CA MET A 38 20.46 10.42 -3.35
C MET A 38 19.51 11.25 -4.23
N VAL A 39 18.42 10.65 -4.72
CA VAL A 39 17.42 11.34 -5.55
C VAL A 39 16.75 12.49 -4.79
N VAL A 40 16.41 12.31 -3.51
CA VAL A 40 15.83 13.38 -2.67
C VAL A 40 16.79 14.57 -2.60
N LYS A 41 18.07 14.31 -2.31
CA LYS A 41 19.11 15.33 -2.24
C LYS A 41 19.27 16.07 -3.57
N ASP A 42 19.43 15.32 -4.67
CA ASP A 42 19.60 15.89 -6.02
C ASP A 42 18.37 16.71 -6.43
N CYS A 43 17.18 16.26 -6.09
CA CYS A 43 15.95 17.00 -6.38
C CYS A 43 15.91 18.35 -5.68
N HIS A 44 16.30 18.43 -4.40
CA HIS A 44 16.36 19.68 -3.66
C HIS A 44 17.46 20.64 -4.19
N GLU A 45 18.60 20.07 -4.66
CA GLU A 45 19.70 20.86 -5.23
C GLU A 45 19.33 21.41 -6.62
N ILE A 46 18.73 20.58 -7.48
CA ILE A 46 18.41 20.94 -8.88
C ILE A 46 17.15 21.80 -8.95
N ILE A 47 16.15 21.53 -8.10
CA ILE A 47 14.85 22.22 -8.08
C ILE A 47 14.62 22.77 -6.66
N PRO A 48 15.20 23.93 -6.32
CA PRO A 48 15.01 24.51 -4.99
C PRO A 48 13.54 24.73 -4.65
N GLY A 49 13.13 24.26 -3.45
CA GLY A 49 11.73 24.34 -2.99
C GLY A 49 10.85 23.15 -3.41
N SER A 50 11.38 22.20 -4.20
CA SER A 50 10.67 20.95 -4.50
C SER A 50 10.39 20.14 -3.22
N LYS A 51 9.34 19.30 -3.29
CA LYS A 51 8.95 18.39 -2.22
C LYS A 51 9.01 16.97 -2.72
N VAL A 52 9.73 16.11 -2.01
CA VAL A 52 9.92 14.71 -2.35
C VAL A 52 9.36 13.83 -1.22
N GLY A 53 8.50 12.90 -1.55
CA GLY A 53 7.94 11.94 -0.60
C GLY A 53 8.40 10.51 -0.87
N CYS A 54 8.26 9.65 0.13
CA CYS A 54 8.31 8.21 -0.08
C CYS A 54 6.92 7.63 -0.23
N MET A 55 6.81 6.46 -0.87
CA MET A 55 5.58 5.68 -0.95
C MET A 55 5.72 4.37 -0.18
N LEU A 56 4.78 4.11 0.70
CA LEU A 56 4.67 2.89 1.50
C LEU A 56 3.39 2.14 1.13
N THR A 57 3.48 0.87 0.78
CA THR A 57 2.31 0.00 0.82
C THR A 57 1.94 -0.23 2.28
N LYS A 58 0.93 0.47 2.77
CA LYS A 58 0.54 0.41 4.17
C LYS A 58 -0.31 -0.81 4.45
N LEU A 59 0.24 -1.73 5.22
CA LEU A 59 -0.38 -2.98 5.64
C LEU A 59 -0.55 -2.97 7.16
N THR A 60 -1.48 -2.15 7.65
CA THR A 60 -1.84 -2.15 9.07
C THR A 60 -2.34 -3.54 9.46
N THR A 61 -1.74 -4.10 10.50
CA THR A 61 -2.07 -5.44 10.99
C THR A 61 -2.72 -5.33 12.37
N TYR A 62 -3.87 -5.99 12.55
CA TYR A 62 -4.56 -6.11 13.82
C TYR A 62 -4.24 -7.44 14.49
N ALA A 63 -4.22 -7.48 15.81
CA ALA A 63 -4.22 -8.74 16.55
C ALA A 63 -5.60 -9.44 16.39
N ARG A 64 -5.58 -10.75 16.18
CA ARG A 64 -6.81 -11.55 16.12
C ARG A 64 -7.54 -11.55 17.45
N THR A 65 -6.80 -11.55 18.54
CA THR A 65 -7.29 -11.52 19.92
C THR A 65 -6.47 -10.53 20.75
N CYS A 66 -6.98 -10.17 21.92
CA CYS A 66 -6.24 -9.38 22.90
C CYS A 66 -5.23 -10.22 23.72
N ALA A 67 -4.89 -11.43 23.31
CA ALA A 67 -3.84 -12.20 23.93
C ALA A 67 -2.48 -11.51 23.73
N PRO A 68 -1.63 -11.39 24.76
CA PRO A 68 -0.35 -10.70 24.64
C PRO A 68 0.57 -11.24 23.52
N ASP A 69 0.52 -12.54 23.23
CA ASP A 69 1.31 -13.15 22.17
C ASP A 69 0.80 -12.76 20.76
N ASP A 70 -0.52 -12.63 20.55
CA ASP A 70 -1.11 -12.11 19.31
C ASP A 70 -0.72 -10.62 19.13
N GLU A 71 -0.76 -9.83 20.19
CA GLU A 71 -0.37 -8.42 20.17
C GLU A 71 1.12 -8.24 19.84
N LEU A 72 2.01 -9.04 20.43
CA LEU A 72 3.45 -8.99 20.15
C LEU A 72 3.76 -9.42 18.72
N ALA A 73 3.10 -10.46 18.21
CA ALA A 73 3.24 -10.90 16.82
C ALA A 73 2.76 -9.79 15.84
N THR A 74 1.64 -9.16 16.15
CA THR A 74 1.08 -8.04 15.39
C THR A 74 2.01 -6.83 15.38
N GLN A 75 2.54 -6.44 16.55
CA GLN A 75 3.51 -5.35 16.66
C GLN A 75 4.75 -5.61 15.79
N ALA A 76 5.28 -6.82 15.80
CA ALA A 76 6.40 -7.19 14.95
C ALA A 76 6.09 -7.04 13.45
N LYS A 77 4.88 -7.43 13.00
CA LYS A 77 4.43 -7.24 11.62
C LYS A 77 4.30 -5.76 11.24
N ASN A 78 3.72 -4.95 12.11
CA ASN A 78 3.61 -3.51 11.88
C ASN A 78 5.00 -2.84 11.81
N LEU A 79 5.95 -3.21 12.67
CA LEU A 79 7.32 -2.71 12.60
C LEU A 79 8.04 -3.13 11.31
N GLU A 80 7.84 -4.36 10.84
CA GLU A 80 8.37 -4.82 9.54
C GLU A 80 7.76 -4.05 8.35
N ASN A 81 6.54 -3.52 8.46
CA ASN A 81 5.95 -2.69 7.42
C ASN A 81 6.40 -1.23 7.51
N LEU A 82 6.46 -0.67 8.70
CA LEU A 82 6.78 0.75 8.91
C LEU A 82 8.25 1.10 8.65
N PHE A 83 9.18 0.17 8.85
CA PHE A 83 10.62 0.50 8.78
C PHE A 83 11.06 1.03 7.42
N TYR A 84 10.36 0.72 6.33
CA TYR A 84 10.64 1.29 5.02
C TYR A 84 10.52 2.82 5.06
N ALA A 85 9.39 3.32 5.57
CA ALA A 85 9.17 4.76 5.75
C ALA A 85 10.06 5.33 6.87
N ASP A 86 10.35 4.56 7.93
CA ASP A 86 11.28 4.99 8.99
C ASP A 86 12.63 5.42 8.40
N VAL A 87 13.21 4.60 7.52
CA VAL A 87 14.50 4.90 6.90
C VAL A 87 14.41 6.13 6.00
N HIS A 88 13.33 6.25 5.21
CA HIS A 88 13.12 7.43 4.36
C HIS A 88 12.93 8.73 5.16
N VAL A 89 12.28 8.67 6.32
CA VAL A 89 11.96 9.85 7.13
C VAL A 89 13.08 10.20 8.11
N TRP A 90 13.68 9.19 8.75
CA TRP A 90 14.70 9.42 9.79
C TRP A 90 16.12 9.39 9.24
N GLY A 91 16.31 8.81 8.05
CA GLY A 91 17.64 8.65 7.44
C GLY A 91 18.51 7.64 8.18
N GLU A 92 17.90 6.69 8.90
CA GLU A 92 18.61 5.64 9.64
C GLU A 92 17.70 4.43 9.87
N TYR A 93 18.32 3.27 10.02
CA TYR A 93 17.60 2.04 10.34
C TYR A 93 17.15 2.02 11.80
N PRO A 94 15.87 1.69 12.09
CA PRO A 94 15.43 1.46 13.45
C PRO A 94 16.24 0.35 14.13
N ARG A 95 16.66 0.57 15.38
CA ARG A 95 17.43 -0.42 16.14
C ARG A 95 16.72 -1.78 16.23
N LEU A 96 15.38 -1.78 16.32
CA LEU A 96 14.60 -3.02 16.36
C LEU A 96 14.76 -3.85 15.08
N ILE A 97 14.87 -3.19 13.92
CA ILE A 97 15.10 -3.85 12.62
C ILE A 97 16.52 -4.41 12.54
N LEU A 98 17.53 -3.65 12.97
CA LEU A 98 18.90 -4.18 13.04
C LEU A 98 18.98 -5.40 13.95
N LYS A 99 18.31 -5.39 15.09
CA LYS A 99 18.21 -6.56 15.98
C LYS A 99 17.40 -7.72 15.38
N MET A 100 16.42 -7.44 14.53
CA MET A 100 15.72 -8.48 13.77
C MET A 100 16.68 -9.12 12.75
N PHE A 101 17.49 -8.33 12.04
CA PHE A 101 18.50 -8.85 11.13
C PHE A 101 19.50 -9.76 11.86
N GLU A 102 20.06 -9.32 12.98
CA GLU A 102 20.97 -10.14 13.81
C GLU A 102 20.34 -11.49 14.20
N ARG A 103 19.09 -11.48 14.72
CA ARG A 103 18.38 -12.69 15.13
C ARG A 103 18.08 -13.66 13.98
N LYS A 104 17.84 -13.11 12.78
CA LYS A 104 17.55 -13.90 11.57
C LYS A 104 18.82 -14.29 10.79
N GLY A 105 20.01 -13.88 11.24
CA GLY A 105 21.26 -14.12 10.54
C GLY A 105 21.35 -13.39 9.20
N ILE A 106 20.65 -12.27 9.05
CA ILE A 106 20.66 -11.46 7.84
C ILE A 106 21.80 -10.47 7.93
N HIS A 107 22.72 -10.55 6.98
CA HIS A 107 23.80 -9.58 6.84
C HIS A 107 23.53 -8.66 5.66
N VAL A 108 23.36 -7.36 5.95
CA VAL A 108 23.24 -6.32 4.93
C VAL A 108 24.53 -5.52 4.91
N GLU A 109 25.22 -5.57 3.78
CA GLU A 109 26.41 -4.75 3.56
C GLU A 109 26.02 -3.29 3.38
N MET A 110 26.59 -2.43 4.21
CA MET A 110 26.39 -0.98 4.18
C MET A 110 27.78 -0.33 4.02
N LEU A 111 27.89 0.57 3.04
CA LEU A 111 29.13 1.31 2.81
C LEU A 111 29.29 2.41 3.88
N PRO A 112 30.53 2.84 4.18
CA PRO A 112 30.76 3.88 5.18
C PRO A 112 30.01 5.19 4.94
N GLU A 113 29.75 5.54 3.67
CA GLU A 113 29.03 6.74 3.24
C GLU A 113 27.50 6.62 3.28
N ASP A 114 26.95 5.41 3.33
CA ASP A 114 25.50 5.18 3.25
C ASP A 114 24.73 5.87 4.38
N ALA A 115 25.26 5.86 5.59
CA ALA A 115 24.63 6.50 6.73
C ALA A 115 24.48 8.02 6.53
N ALA A 116 25.54 8.66 6.00
CA ALA A 116 25.50 10.10 5.69
C ALA A 116 24.56 10.39 4.53
N THR A 117 24.53 9.55 3.51
CA THR A 117 23.63 9.65 2.35
C THR A 117 22.18 9.55 2.77
N LEU A 118 21.83 8.52 3.54
CA LEU A 118 20.47 8.34 4.06
C LEU A 118 20.01 9.55 4.89
N LYS A 119 20.89 10.07 5.75
CA LYS A 119 20.57 11.21 6.60
C LYS A 119 20.39 12.52 5.82
N ALA A 120 21.15 12.72 4.75
CA ALA A 120 21.06 13.89 3.88
C ALA A 120 19.82 13.86 2.95
N GLY A 121 19.26 12.67 2.68
CA GLY A 121 18.16 12.47 1.75
C GLY A 121 16.83 12.09 2.43
N CYS A 122 16.52 12.68 3.59
CA CYS A 122 15.22 12.48 4.24
C CYS A 122 14.09 13.15 3.45
N VAL A 123 12.97 12.45 3.32
CA VAL A 123 11.80 12.92 2.55
C VAL A 123 11.04 14.05 3.24
N ASP A 124 10.30 14.86 2.45
CA ASP A 124 9.49 15.98 2.95
C ASP A 124 8.11 15.54 3.44
N PHE A 125 7.51 14.53 2.82
CA PHE A 125 6.19 13.99 3.15
C PHE A 125 6.17 12.46 3.03
N VAL A 126 5.15 11.83 3.60
CA VAL A 126 4.96 10.38 3.50
C VAL A 126 3.69 10.10 2.71
N SER A 127 3.78 9.23 1.72
CA SER A 127 2.60 8.76 1.01
C SER A 127 2.40 7.25 1.17
N CYS A 128 1.17 6.82 1.02
CA CYS A 128 0.84 5.41 1.14
C CYS A 128 -0.14 4.94 0.07
N SER A 129 0.04 3.68 -0.32
CA SER A 129 -0.97 2.87 -0.98
C SER A 129 -1.75 2.14 0.10
N TYR A 130 -3.07 2.29 0.12
CA TYR A 130 -3.94 1.61 1.07
C TYR A 130 -5.05 0.84 0.35
N TYR A 131 -5.18 -0.45 0.62
CA TYR A 131 -6.20 -1.30 0.03
C TYR A 131 -6.96 -2.11 1.06
N MET A 132 -6.29 -2.53 2.13
CA MET A 132 -6.81 -3.43 3.15
C MET A 132 -5.98 -3.40 4.41
N THR A 133 -6.53 -3.92 5.49
CA THR A 133 -5.79 -4.29 6.70
C THR A 133 -5.51 -5.77 6.73
N MET A 134 -4.56 -6.15 7.56
CA MET A 134 -4.18 -7.54 7.84
C MET A 134 -4.61 -7.93 9.26
N THR A 135 -4.59 -9.21 9.54
CA THR A 135 -4.77 -9.73 10.89
C THR A 135 -3.71 -10.79 11.17
N GLU A 136 -3.17 -10.83 12.37
CA GLU A 136 -2.15 -11.78 12.80
C GLU A 136 -2.61 -12.53 14.05
N SER A 137 -2.19 -13.77 14.17
CA SER A 137 -2.39 -14.61 15.35
C SER A 137 -1.28 -15.66 15.44
N VAL A 138 -0.89 -15.99 16.66
CA VAL A 138 0.02 -17.10 16.92
C VAL A 138 -0.69 -18.47 16.91
N ASP A 139 -2.02 -18.49 16.88
CA ASP A 139 -2.79 -19.73 16.75
C ASP A 139 -2.59 -20.34 15.34
N PRO A 140 -1.96 -21.54 15.24
CA PRO A 140 -1.74 -22.19 13.95
C PRO A 140 -3.06 -22.62 13.27
N ASN A 141 -4.16 -22.73 14.00
CA ASN A 141 -5.47 -23.11 13.50
C ASN A 141 -6.35 -21.93 13.12
N ALA A 142 -5.86 -20.68 13.27
CA ALA A 142 -6.62 -19.51 12.90
C ALA A 142 -6.99 -19.55 11.41
N GLU A 143 -8.29 -19.32 11.12
CA GLU A 143 -8.80 -19.26 9.74
C GLU A 143 -8.03 -18.21 8.93
N ARG A 144 -7.55 -18.58 7.75
CA ARG A 144 -6.82 -17.69 6.86
C ARG A 144 -7.68 -17.20 5.70
N THR A 145 -7.42 -15.98 5.26
CA THR A 145 -8.08 -15.46 4.06
C THR A 145 -7.46 -16.07 2.80
N PRO A 146 -8.25 -16.34 1.76
CA PRO A 146 -7.76 -16.81 0.46
C PRO A 146 -7.14 -15.65 -0.36
N GLY A 147 -6.43 -14.72 0.29
CA GLY A 147 -5.81 -13.58 -0.39
C GLY A 147 -4.73 -14.00 -1.37
N ASN A 148 -4.68 -13.36 -2.54
CA ASN A 148 -3.78 -13.75 -3.61
C ASN A 148 -2.34 -13.21 -3.49
N THR A 149 -2.13 -12.13 -2.77
CA THR A 149 -0.81 -11.50 -2.60
C THR A 149 -0.34 -11.47 -1.17
N VAL A 150 -1.26 -11.46 -0.21
CA VAL A 150 -0.95 -11.37 1.22
C VAL A 150 -1.85 -12.34 1.96
N LEU A 151 -1.29 -13.51 2.29
CA LEU A 151 -1.97 -14.48 3.14
C LEU A 151 -1.92 -13.97 4.59
N GLY A 152 -3.08 -13.74 5.18
CA GLY A 152 -3.24 -13.34 6.57
C GLY A 152 -4.30 -14.16 7.27
N VAL A 153 -4.42 -13.97 8.57
CA VAL A 153 -5.54 -14.48 9.35
C VAL A 153 -6.79 -13.68 9.00
N LYS A 154 -7.93 -14.35 8.89
CA LYS A 154 -9.21 -13.70 8.59
C LYS A 154 -9.66 -12.83 9.76
N ASN A 155 -10.00 -11.58 9.49
CA ASN A 155 -10.68 -10.74 10.45
C ASN A 155 -12.17 -11.11 10.49
N PRO A 156 -12.73 -11.49 11.65
CA PRO A 156 -14.13 -11.91 11.73
C PRO A 156 -15.14 -10.76 11.58
N TYR A 157 -14.67 -9.52 11.60
CA TYR A 157 -15.52 -8.32 11.61
C TYR A 157 -15.52 -7.58 10.26
N LEU A 158 -14.68 -8.01 9.30
CA LEU A 158 -14.53 -7.31 8.03
C LEU A 158 -15.03 -8.16 6.86
N PRO A 159 -15.79 -7.57 5.93
CA PRO A 159 -16.09 -8.21 4.65
C PRO A 159 -14.84 -8.25 3.78
N SER A 160 -14.85 -9.11 2.77
CA SER A 160 -13.76 -9.24 1.80
C SER A 160 -14.27 -9.13 0.37
N THR A 161 -13.41 -8.69 -0.52
CA THR A 161 -13.62 -8.78 -1.97
C THR A 161 -13.57 -10.25 -2.43
N ASP A 162 -13.95 -10.54 -3.68
CA ASP A 162 -13.81 -11.86 -4.31
C ASP A 162 -12.36 -12.40 -4.28
N TRP A 163 -11.38 -11.52 -4.16
CA TRP A 163 -9.95 -11.86 -4.05
C TRP A 163 -9.44 -11.94 -2.62
N GLY A 164 -10.32 -11.95 -1.63
CA GLY A 164 -9.98 -12.09 -0.20
C GLY A 164 -9.38 -10.83 0.44
N TRP A 165 -9.44 -9.67 -0.22
CA TRP A 165 -8.96 -8.42 0.36
C TRP A 165 -10.02 -7.86 1.30
N GLN A 166 -9.65 -7.70 2.56
CA GLN A 166 -10.55 -7.17 3.60
C GLN A 166 -10.86 -5.70 3.34
N ILE A 167 -12.14 -5.36 3.33
CA ILE A 167 -12.61 -3.99 3.13
C ILE A 167 -12.67 -3.31 4.50
N ASP A 168 -11.78 -2.34 4.72
CA ASP A 168 -11.65 -1.69 6.01
C ASP A 168 -11.43 -0.17 5.89
N PRO A 169 -12.50 0.61 5.77
CA PRO A 169 -12.39 2.07 5.74
C PRO A 169 -11.80 2.66 7.02
N LYS A 170 -12.16 2.11 8.20
CA LYS A 170 -11.59 2.56 9.49
C LYS A 170 -10.10 2.27 9.61
N GLY A 171 -9.63 1.21 8.95
CA GLY A 171 -8.21 0.91 8.87
C GLY A 171 -7.43 1.97 8.10
N LEU A 172 -8.03 2.65 7.12
CA LEU A 172 -7.42 3.81 6.49
C LEU A 172 -7.22 4.94 7.51
N ARG A 173 -8.28 5.32 8.25
CA ARG A 173 -8.17 6.34 9.30
C ARG A 173 -7.11 5.99 10.33
N TYR A 174 -7.14 4.75 10.84
CA TYR A 174 -6.13 4.25 11.79
C TYR A 174 -4.71 4.39 11.21
N SER A 175 -4.50 3.99 9.96
CA SER A 175 -3.21 4.06 9.27
C SER A 175 -2.70 5.49 9.11
N LEU A 176 -3.59 6.43 8.78
CA LEU A 176 -3.24 7.84 8.61
C LEU A 176 -2.85 8.48 9.95
N ILE A 177 -3.60 8.22 11.03
CA ILE A 177 -3.27 8.70 12.36
C ILE A 177 -1.93 8.13 12.83
N GLU A 178 -1.70 6.81 12.66
CA GLU A 178 -0.43 6.16 13.02
C GLU A 178 0.76 6.76 12.27
N LEU A 179 0.64 6.94 10.95
CA LEU A 179 1.70 7.52 10.13
C LEU A 179 1.98 8.98 10.52
N TYR A 180 0.94 9.77 10.75
CA TYR A 180 1.11 11.17 11.13
C TYR A 180 1.71 11.34 12.52
N ASP A 181 1.23 10.59 13.51
CA ASP A 181 1.79 10.64 14.86
C ASP A 181 3.25 10.19 14.90
N ARG A 182 3.60 9.16 14.09
CA ARG A 182 4.96 8.63 14.01
C ARG A 182 5.94 9.58 13.34
N TYR A 183 5.54 10.22 12.23
CA TYR A 183 6.47 10.95 11.36
C TYR A 183 6.35 12.47 11.46
N ARG A 184 5.22 12.98 11.90
CA ARG A 184 4.94 14.42 11.96
C ARG A 184 5.23 15.14 10.65
N LYS A 185 4.91 14.50 9.53
CA LYS A 185 5.04 15.00 8.15
C LYS A 185 3.70 14.94 7.46
N PRO A 186 3.46 15.83 6.48
CA PRO A 186 2.25 15.75 5.65
C PRO A 186 2.10 14.37 5.03
N LEU A 187 0.86 13.92 4.88
CA LEU A 187 0.54 12.63 4.30
C LEU A 187 -0.17 12.78 2.94
N MET A 188 -0.03 11.77 2.09
CA MET A 188 -0.80 11.64 0.86
C MET A 188 -1.20 10.18 0.66
N VAL A 189 -2.46 9.92 0.35
CA VAL A 189 -2.90 8.62 -0.16
C VAL A 189 -2.69 8.63 -1.67
N VAL A 190 -1.71 7.87 -2.16
CA VAL A 190 -1.39 7.83 -3.60
C VAL A 190 -2.06 6.70 -4.34
N GLU A 191 -2.54 5.68 -3.60
CA GLU A 191 -3.33 4.60 -4.17
C GLU A 191 -4.38 4.14 -3.15
N ASN A 192 -5.62 4.04 -3.61
CA ASN A 192 -6.71 3.36 -2.94
C ASN A 192 -7.69 2.84 -3.99
N GLY A 193 -8.32 1.70 -3.77
CA GLY A 193 -9.26 1.12 -4.71
C GLY A 193 -9.59 -0.34 -4.42
N MET A 194 -10.59 -0.85 -5.10
CA MET A 194 -10.97 -2.26 -5.02
C MET A 194 -11.06 -2.90 -6.39
N GLY A 195 -10.55 -4.12 -6.51
CA GLY A 195 -10.84 -4.96 -7.66
C GLY A 195 -12.23 -5.58 -7.54
N ALA A 196 -13.03 -5.48 -8.59
CA ALA A 196 -14.36 -6.07 -8.67
C ALA A 196 -14.66 -6.58 -10.09
N LYS A 197 -15.65 -7.49 -10.21
CA LYS A 197 -16.19 -7.90 -11.50
C LYS A 197 -17.31 -6.96 -11.87
N ASP A 198 -17.13 -6.25 -12.97
CA ASP A 198 -18.17 -5.37 -13.50
C ASP A 198 -19.04 -6.10 -14.53
N VAL A 199 -20.30 -5.72 -14.63
CA VAL A 199 -21.26 -6.22 -15.60
C VAL A 199 -21.62 -5.09 -16.55
N VAL A 200 -21.53 -5.36 -17.86
CA VAL A 200 -22.04 -4.46 -18.89
C VAL A 200 -23.49 -4.83 -19.18
N GLU A 201 -24.42 -3.91 -18.94
CA GLU A 201 -25.84 -4.10 -19.14
C GLU A 201 -26.21 -4.11 -20.65
N ALA A 202 -27.41 -4.52 -20.98
CA ALA A 202 -27.87 -4.62 -22.37
C ALA A 202 -27.84 -3.27 -23.12
N ASP A 203 -27.98 -2.16 -22.43
CA ASP A 203 -27.90 -0.79 -22.97
C ASP A 203 -26.48 -0.22 -22.98
N GLY A 204 -25.50 -1.00 -22.53
CA GLY A 204 -24.09 -0.61 -22.43
C GLY A 204 -23.72 0.16 -21.16
N SER A 205 -24.67 0.39 -20.25
CA SER A 205 -24.37 0.97 -18.94
C SER A 205 -23.61 0.01 -18.03
N ILE A 206 -22.90 0.55 -17.04
CA ILE A 206 -22.14 -0.24 -16.07
C ILE A 206 -22.40 0.35 -14.69
N HIS A 207 -23.18 -0.40 -13.92
CA HIS A 207 -23.59 -0.02 -12.58
C HIS A 207 -22.63 -0.64 -11.56
N ASP A 208 -21.82 0.19 -10.91
CA ASP A 208 -20.83 -0.24 -9.92
C ASP A 208 -21.01 0.45 -8.54
N PRO A 209 -22.21 0.35 -7.91
CA PRO A 209 -22.51 0.98 -6.63
C PRO A 209 -21.58 0.49 -5.51
N TYR A 210 -21.09 -0.76 -5.59
CA TYR A 210 -20.12 -1.31 -4.66
C TYR A 210 -18.79 -0.54 -4.68
N ARG A 211 -18.37 -0.01 -5.84
CA ARG A 211 -17.16 0.82 -5.97
C ARG A 211 -17.38 2.21 -5.39
N VAL A 212 -18.53 2.80 -5.69
CA VAL A 212 -18.97 4.08 -5.10
C VAL A 212 -18.96 3.97 -3.57
N GLU A 213 -19.59 2.93 -3.02
CA GLU A 213 -19.67 2.74 -1.57
C GLU A 213 -18.29 2.50 -0.93
N TYR A 214 -17.42 1.73 -1.57
CA TYR A 214 -16.04 1.54 -1.12
C TYR A 214 -15.31 2.89 -0.98
N PHE A 215 -15.33 3.71 -2.02
CA PHE A 215 -14.66 5.02 -2.00
C PHE A 215 -15.33 5.99 -1.04
N ARG A 216 -16.66 6.04 -1.00
CA ARG A 216 -17.42 6.88 -0.06
C ARG A 216 -16.96 6.64 1.38
N GLN A 217 -16.94 5.39 1.80
CA GLN A 217 -16.55 5.03 3.16
C GLN A 217 -15.08 5.40 3.44
N HIS A 218 -14.16 5.11 2.52
CA HIS A 218 -12.74 5.40 2.71
C HIS A 218 -12.46 6.92 2.76
N ILE A 219 -13.05 7.69 1.87
CA ILE A 219 -12.89 9.16 1.84
C ILE A 219 -13.52 9.78 3.10
N SER A 220 -14.68 9.30 3.54
CA SER A 220 -15.29 9.74 4.80
C SER A 220 -14.37 9.47 6.01
N GLU A 221 -13.74 8.31 6.10
CA GLU A 221 -12.81 8.02 7.20
C GLU A 221 -11.51 8.83 7.10
N MET A 222 -11.05 9.16 5.90
CA MET A 222 -9.94 10.10 5.69
C MET A 222 -10.32 11.51 6.17
N GLY A 223 -11.54 11.98 5.88
CA GLY A 223 -12.04 13.26 6.39
C GLY A 223 -12.00 13.32 7.93
N LYS A 224 -12.42 12.24 8.60
CA LYS A 224 -12.32 12.15 10.07
C LYS A 224 -10.88 12.18 10.58
N ALA A 225 -9.92 11.60 9.84
CA ALA A 225 -8.52 11.70 10.20
C ALA A 225 -8.01 13.16 10.12
N ILE A 226 -8.47 13.92 9.11
CA ILE A 226 -8.18 15.35 8.99
C ILE A 226 -8.76 16.13 10.16
N ASP A 227 -10.01 15.86 10.53
CA ASP A 227 -10.66 16.48 11.70
C ASP A 227 -9.93 16.17 13.01
N GLU A 228 -9.26 15.03 13.11
CA GLU A 228 -8.41 14.63 14.24
C GLU A 228 -7.00 15.24 14.20
N GLY A 229 -6.68 16.03 13.17
CA GLY A 229 -5.44 16.80 13.08
C GLY A 229 -4.38 16.22 12.14
N VAL A 230 -4.70 15.21 11.33
CA VAL A 230 -3.79 14.70 10.31
C VAL A 230 -3.65 15.72 9.17
N GLU A 231 -2.44 16.12 8.84
CA GLU A 231 -2.16 16.98 7.69
C GLU A 231 -2.15 16.14 6.40
N MET A 232 -3.22 16.25 5.61
CA MET A 232 -3.37 15.58 4.33
C MET A 232 -3.11 16.53 3.16
N TRP A 233 -2.22 16.13 2.24
CA TRP A 233 -1.94 16.91 1.02
C TRP A 233 -2.75 16.44 -0.18
N GLY A 234 -3.23 15.21 -0.17
CA GLY A 234 -4.00 14.73 -1.29
C GLY A 234 -4.41 13.26 -1.19
N TYR A 235 -5.29 12.91 -2.11
CA TYR A 235 -5.81 11.56 -2.28
C TYR A 235 -5.93 11.24 -3.76
N THR A 236 -5.40 10.10 -4.18
CA THR A 236 -5.58 9.56 -5.52
C THR A 236 -6.01 8.11 -5.46
N THR A 237 -6.76 7.70 -6.47
CA THR A 237 -7.24 6.33 -6.60
C THR A 237 -6.29 5.50 -7.46
N TRP A 238 -6.30 4.19 -7.25
CA TRP A 238 -5.63 3.26 -8.15
C TRP A 238 -6.48 3.02 -9.40
N ALA A 239 -5.84 3.13 -10.57
CA ALA A 239 -6.40 2.82 -11.88
C ALA A 239 -7.65 3.65 -12.24
N PRO A 240 -7.53 4.85 -12.82
CA PRO A 240 -8.69 5.60 -13.34
C PRO A 240 -9.39 4.86 -14.50
N ILE A 241 -8.65 4.04 -15.24
CA ILE A 241 -9.11 3.19 -16.34
C ILE A 241 -8.82 1.74 -15.99
N ASP A 242 -9.70 0.80 -16.36
CA ASP A 242 -9.43 -0.62 -16.16
C ASP A 242 -8.10 -1.04 -16.76
N LEU A 243 -7.37 -1.84 -16.04
CA LEU A 243 -6.06 -2.36 -16.40
C LEU A 243 -5.92 -3.83 -15.99
N ILE A 244 -4.93 -4.50 -16.53
CA ILE A 244 -4.57 -5.85 -16.09
C ILE A 244 -4.05 -5.76 -14.64
N SER A 245 -4.71 -6.46 -13.73
CA SER A 245 -4.32 -6.48 -12.32
C SER A 245 -2.88 -6.98 -12.15
N ALA A 246 -2.03 -6.18 -11.54
CA ALA A 246 -0.63 -6.56 -11.28
C ALA A 246 -0.49 -7.77 -10.33
N SER A 247 -1.49 -8.02 -9.49
CA SER A 247 -1.45 -9.09 -8.49
C SER A 247 -1.97 -10.44 -9.00
N THR A 248 -2.77 -10.45 -10.09
CA THR A 248 -3.43 -11.67 -10.58
C THR A 248 -3.29 -11.89 -12.09
N ASN A 249 -2.75 -10.92 -12.82
CA ASN A 249 -2.69 -10.92 -14.29
C ASN A 249 -4.08 -11.05 -14.94
N GLN A 250 -5.12 -10.52 -14.31
CA GLN A 250 -6.51 -10.59 -14.75
C GLN A 250 -7.02 -9.21 -15.14
N MET A 251 -7.65 -9.13 -16.31
CA MET A 251 -8.42 -7.94 -16.74
C MET A 251 -9.80 -7.91 -16.07
N SER A 252 -10.37 -9.07 -15.77
CA SER A 252 -11.66 -9.21 -15.08
C SER A 252 -11.65 -8.69 -13.64
N LYS A 253 -10.47 -8.53 -13.02
CA LYS A 253 -10.29 -7.83 -11.74
C LYS A 253 -10.19 -6.33 -11.97
N ARG A 254 -11.33 -5.69 -12.15
CA ARG A 254 -11.45 -4.30 -12.59
C ARG A 254 -11.36 -3.32 -11.43
N TYR A 255 -10.58 -2.27 -11.61
CA TYR A 255 -10.37 -1.21 -10.61
C TYR A 255 -10.91 0.16 -11.07
N GLY A 256 -10.95 0.37 -12.39
CA GLY A 256 -11.16 1.69 -12.99
C GLY A 256 -12.58 2.24 -12.83
N PHE A 257 -12.71 3.54 -12.99
CA PHE A 257 -13.95 4.27 -13.22
C PHE A 257 -14.37 4.22 -14.70
N ILE A 258 -13.43 3.85 -15.55
CA ILE A 258 -13.64 3.69 -16.99
C ILE A 258 -13.40 2.22 -17.32
N TYR A 259 -14.43 1.58 -17.83
CA TYR A 259 -14.38 0.20 -18.31
C TYR A 259 -13.58 0.12 -19.62
N VAL A 260 -12.84 -0.97 -19.79
CA VAL A 260 -12.18 -1.33 -21.03
C VAL A 260 -12.73 -2.67 -21.51
N ASP A 261 -13.25 -2.71 -22.72
CA ASP A 261 -13.74 -3.94 -23.35
C ASP A 261 -12.59 -4.86 -23.71
N GLN A 262 -12.15 -5.65 -22.73
CA GLN A 262 -11.13 -6.67 -22.84
C GLN A 262 -11.37 -7.76 -21.79
N ASP A 263 -11.20 -9.03 -22.20
CA ASP A 263 -11.22 -10.17 -21.28
C ASP A 263 -9.82 -10.56 -20.78
N ASP A 264 -9.75 -11.61 -19.95
CA ASP A 264 -8.48 -12.12 -19.37
C ASP A 264 -7.56 -12.76 -20.43
N MET A 265 -8.07 -13.09 -21.62
CA MET A 265 -7.30 -13.67 -22.73
C MET A 265 -6.86 -12.61 -23.75
N GLY A 266 -7.20 -11.34 -23.52
CA GLY A 266 -6.86 -10.25 -24.40
C GLY A 266 -7.86 -10.02 -25.54
N ASN A 267 -9.00 -10.73 -25.56
CA ASN A 267 -10.06 -10.49 -26.54
C ASN A 267 -10.88 -9.28 -26.17
N GLY A 268 -11.46 -8.60 -27.15
CA GLY A 268 -12.30 -7.42 -26.99
C GLY A 268 -11.92 -6.33 -27.98
N THR A 269 -12.66 -5.24 -27.96
CA THR A 269 -12.48 -4.10 -28.87
C THR A 269 -11.58 -3.01 -28.31
N LEU A 270 -11.23 -3.08 -27.03
CA LEU A 270 -10.56 -2.03 -26.26
C LEU A 270 -11.38 -0.72 -26.15
N ALA A 271 -12.67 -0.74 -26.51
CA ALA A 271 -13.55 0.40 -26.32
C ALA A 271 -13.66 0.78 -24.82
N ARG A 272 -13.82 2.08 -24.55
CA ARG A 272 -13.91 2.61 -23.19
C ARG A 272 -15.31 3.13 -22.92
N SER A 273 -15.85 2.75 -21.76
CA SER A 273 -17.14 3.21 -21.28
C SER A 273 -17.02 3.74 -19.84
N ARG A 274 -17.71 4.83 -19.55
CA ARG A 274 -17.74 5.39 -18.19
C ARG A 274 -18.69 4.57 -17.34
N LYS A 275 -18.26 4.21 -16.11
CA LYS A 275 -19.11 3.56 -15.11
C LYS A 275 -19.86 4.60 -14.28
N ASP A 276 -20.83 4.19 -13.46
CA ASP A 276 -21.55 5.13 -12.57
C ASP A 276 -20.59 5.80 -11.60
N SER A 277 -19.60 5.07 -11.09
CA SER A 277 -18.56 5.60 -10.23
C SER A 277 -17.74 6.74 -10.86
N PHE A 278 -17.63 6.82 -12.19
CA PHE A 278 -16.97 7.93 -12.87
C PHE A 278 -17.67 9.26 -12.59
N TYR A 279 -19.01 9.29 -12.69
CA TYR A 279 -19.78 10.51 -12.49
C TYR A 279 -19.84 10.90 -11.02
N TRP A 280 -19.94 9.92 -10.14
CA TRP A 280 -19.87 10.14 -8.69
C TRP A 280 -18.50 10.71 -8.29
N TYR A 281 -17.39 10.09 -8.73
CA TYR A 281 -16.06 10.56 -8.35
C TYR A 281 -15.71 11.94 -8.95
N LYS A 282 -16.22 12.26 -10.15
CA LYS A 282 -16.15 13.62 -10.71
C LYS A 282 -16.76 14.66 -9.77
N LYS A 283 -17.89 14.37 -9.15
CA LYS A 283 -18.54 15.24 -8.15
C LYS A 283 -17.69 15.34 -6.87
N VAL A 284 -17.18 14.22 -6.38
CA VAL A 284 -16.29 14.20 -5.21
C VAL A 284 -15.05 15.09 -5.43
N ILE A 285 -14.43 15.00 -6.60
CA ILE A 285 -13.29 15.87 -6.95
C ILE A 285 -13.69 17.34 -6.97
N ALA A 286 -14.82 17.67 -7.59
CA ALA A 286 -15.32 19.04 -7.71
C ALA A 286 -15.62 19.68 -6.35
N SER A 287 -16.05 18.89 -5.37
CA SER A 287 -16.33 19.31 -4.00
C SER A 287 -15.14 19.17 -3.05
N ASN A 288 -13.97 18.78 -3.55
CA ASN A 288 -12.80 18.45 -2.71
C ASN A 288 -13.11 17.42 -1.59
N GLY A 289 -13.98 16.45 -1.89
CA GLY A 289 -14.34 15.37 -0.96
C GLY A 289 -15.47 15.74 0.03
N GLU A 290 -16.07 16.91 -0.05
CA GLU A 290 -17.14 17.33 0.85
C GLU A 290 -18.50 16.71 0.48
N ASP A 291 -18.76 16.50 -0.82
CA ASP A 291 -20.00 15.88 -1.31
C ASP A 291 -19.76 14.42 -1.69
N LEU A 292 -20.15 13.51 -0.82
CA LEU A 292 -20.01 12.06 -0.96
C LEU A 292 -21.35 11.33 -1.25
N ASP A 293 -22.45 12.04 -1.45
CA ASP A 293 -23.78 11.47 -1.71
C ASP A 293 -23.92 10.79 -3.08
#